data_bd5df8e768d575a5e5ad84eddbb8dacf
#
_entry.id   bd5df8e768d575a5e5ad84eddbb8dacf
#
_cell.length_a   1.000
_cell.length_b   1.000
_cell.length_c   1.000
_cell.angle_alpha   90.00
_cell.angle_beta   90.00
_cell.angle_gamma   90.00
#
_symmetry.space_group_name_H-M   'P 1'
#
loop_
_entity.id
_entity.type
_entity.pdbx_description
1 polymer ?
#
loop_
_entity_poly.entity_id
_entity_poly.type
_entity_poly.pdbx_seq_one_letter_code
_entity_poly.pdbx_strand_id
1 'polypeptide(L)'
;MKGEVKASSLSPWRRESGLMTKKTVWIENLMGKSNVQFGTSGARGLVSDMNDEVCYAYTAAFVQYLEGVGELSGNGTIAIGGDLRPSTDRIMRAVAKAIVDRGYTPENCGTLPTPALAYYGLLQKVPTVMVTGSHIPVDRNGIKYTKKEGEILKHDEAGMKCQSVTFPRELFDEKGMLTVEVEPPFPHNSAIDAYRRRYVDFFGNNCLSGKKIGVYQHSAVGGKLMVTILSHLGADVIPLGFSETFIPVDTEAMRPEDIVSGRMWADEYACDAIVSTDGDSDRPLISDERGRWLRGDLAGILCADYFDADVVVTPVSCNTAVEKSGLFKTVIRTKIGSPFVIEGMQHARAMGARCVVGYEANGGFLIGSDIDRNGNILKALPTRDAVGVHIAILLLAIERKRKISELAAELPQRYTVSNRLKNFPTERSMAKIAELSTGDEGKDAKAIEAVFSAYFGKVAGINTTDGLRITFSNDEIIHLRPSGNAPEFRCYAEADTENRAEEINKICMGIMDKWRQP
;
A
#
# COMPACT_ATOMS: atom_id res chain seq x y z
N MET A 1 20.37 -59.04 -4.61
CA MET A 1 19.09 -58.62 -5.15
C MET A 1 18.98 -57.10 -5.02
N LYS A 2 19.22 -56.41 -6.14
CA LYS A 2 19.12 -54.93 -6.18
C LYS A 2 17.68 -54.62 -6.57
N GLY A 3 16.94 -54.00 -5.68
CA GLY A 3 15.61 -53.48 -5.92
C GLY A 3 15.68 -52.09 -6.55
N GLU A 4 15.32 -51.98 -7.82
CA GLU A 4 15.12 -50.71 -8.49
C GLU A 4 13.87 -50.03 -7.96
N VAL A 5 14.05 -48.84 -7.35
CA VAL A 5 12.97 -47.94 -7.03
C VAL A 5 12.61 -47.20 -8.31
N LYS A 6 11.50 -47.57 -8.92
CA LYS A 6 10.90 -46.82 -10.03
C LYS A 6 10.41 -45.45 -9.53
N ALA A 7 11.06 -44.40 -9.99
CA ALA A 7 10.54 -43.05 -9.90
C ALA A 7 9.31 -42.90 -10.83
N SER A 8 8.12 -42.86 -10.28
CA SER A 8 6.88 -42.47 -10.98
C SER A 8 6.36 -41.19 -10.38
N SER A 9 6.80 -40.06 -10.89
CA SER A 9 6.13 -38.79 -10.67
C SER A 9 5.90 -38.07 -11.99
N LEU A 10 4.94 -38.60 -12.75
CA LEU A 10 4.30 -37.79 -13.78
C LEU A 10 3.31 -36.88 -13.09
N SER A 11 3.55 -35.57 -13.19
CA SER A 11 2.67 -34.50 -12.78
C SER A 11 1.21 -34.78 -13.24
N PRO A 12 0.19 -34.65 -12.37
CA PRO A 12 -1.22 -34.85 -12.71
C PRO A 12 -1.77 -33.89 -13.79
N TRP A 13 -0.96 -32.98 -14.27
CA TRP A 13 -1.37 -31.79 -15.03
C TRP A 13 -1.31 -31.94 -16.55
N ARG A 14 -0.85 -33.07 -17.13
CA ARG A 14 -0.87 -33.33 -18.57
C ARG A 14 -2.00 -34.30 -18.92
N ARG A 15 -3.10 -33.79 -19.44
CA ARG A 15 -4.08 -34.57 -20.22
C ARG A 15 -4.11 -34.15 -21.67
N GLU A 16 -4.39 -35.14 -22.51
CA GLU A 16 -4.27 -35.26 -23.94
C GLU A 16 -4.94 -34.15 -24.77
N SER A 17 -4.32 -33.88 -25.93
CA SER A 17 -4.72 -32.92 -26.95
C SER A 17 -5.87 -33.44 -27.81
N GLY A 18 -7.10 -33.22 -27.39
CA GLY A 18 -8.22 -33.02 -28.32
C GLY A 18 -8.12 -31.61 -28.93
N LEU A 19 -8.68 -31.35 -30.09
CA LEU A 19 -8.83 -30.00 -30.66
C LEU A 19 -9.69 -29.12 -29.72
N MET A 20 -9.06 -28.61 -28.66
CA MET A 20 -9.73 -27.67 -27.74
C MET A 20 -9.88 -26.34 -28.46
N THR A 21 -11.11 -25.83 -28.49
CA THR A 21 -11.36 -24.48 -28.99
C THR A 21 -10.68 -23.47 -28.07
N LYS A 22 -9.87 -22.58 -28.66
CA LYS A 22 -9.15 -21.57 -27.89
C LYS A 22 -9.96 -20.26 -27.81
N LYS A 23 -9.92 -19.63 -26.64
CA LYS A 23 -10.44 -18.27 -26.39
C LYS A 23 -9.25 -17.34 -26.21
N THR A 24 -9.25 -16.19 -26.88
CA THR A 24 -8.26 -15.12 -26.69
C THR A 24 -8.93 -13.91 -26.12
N VAL A 25 -8.35 -13.34 -25.07
CA VAL A 25 -8.85 -12.18 -24.36
C VAL A 25 -7.76 -11.10 -24.31
N TRP A 26 -8.08 -9.91 -24.78
CA TRP A 26 -7.22 -8.73 -24.62
C TRP A 26 -7.49 -8.10 -23.25
N ILE A 27 -6.42 -7.80 -22.49
CA ILE A 27 -6.57 -7.27 -21.12
C ILE A 27 -7.29 -5.93 -21.11
N GLU A 28 -6.97 -5.03 -22.04
CA GLU A 28 -7.66 -3.73 -22.16
C GLU A 28 -9.17 -3.91 -22.39
N ASN A 29 -9.58 -4.85 -23.24
CA ASN A 29 -11.00 -5.14 -23.47
C ASN A 29 -11.65 -5.82 -22.25
N LEU A 30 -10.89 -6.67 -21.55
CA LEU A 30 -11.36 -7.35 -20.35
C LEU A 30 -11.63 -6.35 -19.22
N MET A 31 -10.77 -5.35 -19.05
CA MET A 31 -10.96 -4.26 -18.11
C MET A 31 -12.31 -3.55 -18.29
N GLY A 32 -12.66 -3.20 -19.53
CA GLY A 32 -13.92 -2.55 -19.84
C GLY A 32 -15.16 -3.41 -19.60
N LYS A 33 -15.02 -4.75 -19.75
CA LYS A 33 -16.13 -5.71 -19.61
C LYS A 33 -16.34 -6.19 -18.18
N SER A 34 -15.26 -6.36 -17.42
CA SER A 34 -15.29 -6.96 -16.08
C SER A 34 -15.39 -5.91 -14.96
N ASN A 35 -15.26 -4.61 -15.24
CA ASN A 35 -15.10 -3.55 -14.22
C ASN A 35 -13.91 -3.75 -13.27
N VAL A 36 -13.04 -4.72 -13.54
CA VAL A 36 -11.79 -4.92 -12.80
C VAL A 36 -10.73 -4.01 -13.41
N GLN A 37 -10.18 -3.10 -12.62
CA GLN A 37 -9.27 -2.05 -13.08
C GLN A 37 -7.93 -2.14 -12.37
N PHE A 38 -6.86 -1.68 -13.01
CA PHE A 38 -5.61 -1.43 -12.31
C PHE A 38 -5.80 -0.24 -11.35
N GLY A 39 -5.48 -0.47 -10.08
CA GLY A 39 -5.41 0.53 -9.04
C GLY A 39 -4.00 1.09 -8.86
N THR A 40 -3.62 1.38 -7.62
CA THR A 40 -2.26 1.90 -7.30
C THR A 40 -1.19 0.81 -7.45
N SER A 41 -1.46 -0.43 -7.02
CA SER A 41 -0.46 -1.52 -6.92
C SER A 41 -1.00 -2.84 -7.47
N GLY A 42 -1.83 -2.85 -8.52
CA GLY A 42 -2.39 -4.08 -9.10
C GLY A 42 -3.85 -3.97 -9.49
N ALA A 43 -4.46 -5.08 -9.90
CA ALA A 43 -5.86 -5.15 -10.33
C ALA A 43 -6.81 -5.20 -9.14
N ARG A 44 -7.96 -4.48 -9.20
CA ARG A 44 -9.00 -4.45 -8.17
C ARG A 44 -10.41 -4.44 -8.78
N GLY A 45 -11.35 -5.09 -8.11
CA GLY A 45 -12.76 -5.10 -8.50
C GLY A 45 -13.68 -5.59 -7.40
N LEU A 46 -14.98 -5.67 -7.70
CA LEU A 46 -15.93 -6.41 -6.88
C LEU A 46 -15.58 -7.92 -6.97
N VAL A 47 -15.79 -8.66 -5.89
CA VAL A 47 -15.55 -10.12 -5.87
C VAL A 47 -16.41 -10.83 -6.93
N SER A 48 -17.61 -10.32 -7.22
CA SER A 48 -18.48 -10.80 -8.31
C SER A 48 -17.87 -10.62 -9.70
N ASP A 49 -17.10 -9.55 -9.90
CA ASP A 49 -16.47 -9.19 -11.18
C ASP A 49 -15.10 -9.87 -11.35
N MET A 50 -14.45 -10.18 -10.23
CA MET A 50 -13.19 -10.91 -10.16
C MET A 50 -13.43 -12.44 -10.21
N ASN A 51 -14.13 -12.94 -11.23
CA ASN A 51 -14.27 -14.38 -11.45
C ASN A 51 -12.93 -15.02 -11.82
N ASP A 52 -12.88 -16.35 -11.91
CA ASP A 52 -11.62 -17.07 -12.11
C ASP A 52 -10.99 -16.77 -13.47
N GLU A 53 -11.80 -16.59 -14.52
CA GLU A 53 -11.31 -16.20 -15.86
C GLU A 53 -10.60 -14.85 -15.84
N VAL A 54 -11.18 -13.87 -15.17
CA VAL A 54 -10.58 -12.53 -15.03
C VAL A 54 -9.28 -12.60 -14.24
N CYS A 55 -9.28 -13.27 -13.07
CA CYS A 55 -8.08 -13.40 -12.24
C CYS A 55 -6.95 -14.18 -12.96
N TYR A 56 -7.30 -15.25 -13.67
CA TYR A 56 -6.41 -16.01 -14.52
C TYR A 56 -5.79 -15.12 -15.62
N ALA A 57 -6.63 -14.41 -16.38
CA ALA A 57 -6.19 -13.60 -17.50
C ALA A 57 -5.21 -12.48 -17.06
N TYR A 58 -5.50 -11.78 -15.97
CA TYR A 58 -4.60 -10.77 -15.42
C TYR A 58 -3.26 -11.35 -14.97
N THR A 59 -3.28 -12.53 -14.33
CA THR A 59 -2.06 -13.20 -13.89
C THR A 59 -1.24 -13.73 -15.07
N ALA A 60 -1.89 -14.35 -16.06
CA ALA A 60 -1.23 -14.80 -17.28
C ALA A 60 -0.61 -13.63 -18.07
N ALA A 61 -1.29 -12.48 -18.10
CA ALA A 61 -0.77 -11.26 -18.71
C ALA A 61 0.46 -10.71 -17.98
N PHE A 62 0.49 -10.76 -16.64
CA PHE A 62 1.68 -10.42 -15.88
C PHE A 62 2.86 -11.31 -16.22
N VAL A 63 2.66 -12.63 -16.24
CA VAL A 63 3.71 -13.60 -16.62
C VAL A 63 4.20 -13.34 -18.03
N GLN A 64 3.28 -13.16 -18.99
CA GLN A 64 3.59 -12.86 -20.40
C GLN A 64 4.39 -11.56 -20.55
N TYR A 65 4.02 -10.53 -19.81
CA TYR A 65 4.74 -9.27 -19.79
C TYR A 65 6.19 -9.46 -19.30
N LEU A 66 6.39 -10.19 -18.19
CA LEU A 66 7.73 -10.45 -17.64
C LEU A 66 8.59 -11.27 -18.61
N GLU A 67 7.99 -12.24 -19.33
CA GLU A 67 8.68 -12.97 -20.41
C GLU A 67 9.11 -12.02 -21.53
N GLY A 68 8.21 -11.13 -21.94
CA GLY A 68 8.43 -10.18 -23.03
C GLY A 68 9.55 -9.17 -22.77
N VAL A 69 9.71 -8.75 -21.51
CA VAL A 69 10.78 -7.83 -21.08
C VAL A 69 12.05 -8.56 -20.61
N GLY A 70 12.08 -9.90 -20.67
CA GLY A 70 13.24 -10.71 -20.29
C GLY A 70 13.48 -10.86 -18.79
N GLU A 71 12.51 -10.48 -17.96
CA GLU A 71 12.59 -10.62 -16.50
C GLU A 71 12.23 -12.03 -16.02
N LEU A 72 11.57 -12.82 -16.86
CA LEU A 72 11.18 -14.20 -16.53
C LEU A 72 11.48 -15.12 -17.73
N SER A 73 12.07 -16.28 -17.46
CA SER A 73 12.40 -17.27 -18.50
C SER A 73 12.51 -18.68 -17.93
N GLY A 74 12.34 -19.68 -18.78
CA GLY A 74 12.49 -21.09 -18.41
C GLY A 74 11.36 -21.61 -17.53
N ASN A 75 11.68 -22.51 -16.60
CA ASN A 75 10.76 -23.14 -15.65
C ASN A 75 10.88 -22.47 -14.26
N GLY A 76 10.89 -21.14 -14.23
CA GLY A 76 11.08 -20.38 -12.98
C GLY A 76 9.92 -20.54 -11.99
N THR A 77 10.14 -20.01 -10.80
CA THR A 77 9.16 -19.97 -9.71
C THR A 77 8.53 -18.60 -9.62
N ILE A 78 7.24 -18.57 -9.27
CA ILE A 78 6.49 -17.34 -8.92
C ILE A 78 5.87 -17.58 -7.55
N ALA A 79 6.25 -16.77 -6.56
CA ALA A 79 5.68 -16.91 -5.22
C ALA A 79 4.29 -16.30 -5.15
N ILE A 80 3.37 -17.00 -4.50
CA ILE A 80 1.98 -16.56 -4.32
C ILE A 80 1.62 -16.52 -2.85
N GLY A 81 0.74 -15.59 -2.48
CA GLY A 81 0.22 -15.47 -1.13
C GLY A 81 -1.09 -14.69 -1.09
N GLY A 82 -1.74 -14.69 0.06
CA GLY A 82 -3.02 -14.02 0.21
C GLY A 82 -3.29 -13.45 1.60
N ASP A 83 -4.34 -12.63 1.69
CA ASP A 83 -4.88 -12.11 2.94
C ASP A 83 -6.03 -12.99 3.48
N LEU A 84 -6.68 -12.54 4.57
CA LEU A 84 -7.76 -13.28 5.25
C LEU A 84 -9.17 -13.03 4.67
N ARG A 85 -9.30 -12.48 3.46
CA ARG A 85 -10.61 -12.28 2.83
C ARG A 85 -11.22 -13.61 2.41
N PRO A 86 -12.56 -13.80 2.55
CA PRO A 86 -13.21 -15.04 2.17
C PRO A 86 -13.03 -15.46 0.71
N SER A 87 -12.80 -14.49 -0.19
CA SER A 87 -12.60 -14.73 -1.63
C SER A 87 -11.16 -15.06 -2.02
N THR A 88 -10.20 -14.92 -1.10
CA THR A 88 -8.76 -15.02 -1.40
C THR A 88 -8.37 -16.40 -1.90
N ASP A 89 -8.80 -17.48 -1.23
CA ASP A 89 -8.46 -18.86 -1.62
C ASP A 89 -8.92 -19.20 -3.04
N ARG A 90 -10.14 -18.79 -3.41
CA ARG A 90 -10.66 -19.00 -4.75
C ARG A 90 -9.79 -18.29 -5.81
N ILE A 91 -9.48 -17.01 -5.55
CA ILE A 91 -8.66 -16.21 -6.48
C ILE A 91 -7.25 -16.79 -6.58
N MET A 92 -6.65 -17.26 -5.46
CA MET A 92 -5.33 -17.89 -5.47
C MET A 92 -5.30 -19.17 -6.35
N ARG A 93 -6.39 -19.94 -6.42
CA ARG A 93 -6.49 -21.10 -7.35
C ARG A 93 -6.39 -20.65 -8.81
N ALA A 94 -7.11 -19.60 -9.19
CA ALA A 94 -7.05 -19.06 -10.55
C ALA A 94 -5.67 -18.49 -10.88
N VAL A 95 -5.02 -17.81 -9.92
CA VAL A 95 -3.64 -17.32 -10.01
C VAL A 95 -2.66 -18.49 -10.22
N ALA A 96 -2.73 -19.52 -9.38
CA ALA A 96 -1.87 -20.70 -9.48
C ALA A 96 -2.05 -21.41 -10.82
N LYS A 97 -3.30 -21.57 -11.30
CA LYS A 97 -3.59 -22.16 -12.60
C LYS A 97 -2.95 -21.38 -13.76
N ALA A 98 -3.04 -20.06 -13.73
CA ALA A 98 -2.43 -19.22 -14.77
C ALA A 98 -0.90 -19.39 -14.80
N ILE A 99 -0.26 -19.45 -13.64
CA ILE A 99 1.19 -19.65 -13.52
C ILE A 99 1.60 -21.00 -14.10
N VAL A 100 0.89 -22.09 -13.72
CA VAL A 100 1.17 -23.44 -14.22
C VAL A 100 0.96 -23.54 -15.73
N ASP A 101 -0.12 -22.98 -16.26
CA ASP A 101 -0.42 -23.02 -17.70
C ASP A 101 0.59 -22.22 -18.53
N ARG A 102 1.28 -21.25 -17.92
CA ARG A 102 2.40 -20.55 -18.53
C ARG A 102 3.73 -21.29 -18.41
N GLY A 103 3.76 -22.48 -17.77
CA GLY A 103 4.95 -23.31 -17.63
C GLY A 103 5.83 -22.99 -16.42
N TYR A 104 5.32 -22.21 -15.46
CA TYR A 104 6.03 -21.84 -14.23
C TYR A 104 5.49 -22.61 -13.03
N THR A 105 6.27 -22.61 -11.95
CA THR A 105 5.90 -23.26 -10.70
C THR A 105 5.37 -22.23 -9.70
N PRO A 106 4.09 -22.30 -9.28
CA PRO A 106 3.62 -21.49 -8.18
C PRO A 106 4.22 -21.99 -6.88
N GLU A 107 4.78 -21.08 -6.07
CA GLU A 107 5.29 -21.35 -4.74
C GLU A 107 4.35 -20.70 -3.72
N ASN A 108 3.60 -21.53 -2.99
CA ASN A 108 2.59 -21.04 -2.07
C ASN A 108 3.21 -20.65 -0.71
N CYS A 109 3.27 -19.35 -0.44
CA CYS A 109 3.71 -18.79 0.84
C CYS A 109 2.56 -18.68 1.88
N GLY A 110 1.36 -19.12 1.52
CA GLY A 110 0.20 -19.13 2.40
C GLY A 110 -0.41 -17.75 2.66
N THR A 111 -0.92 -17.59 3.88
CA THR A 111 -1.56 -16.37 4.33
C THR A 111 -0.55 -15.52 5.11
N LEU A 112 -0.19 -14.36 4.55
CA LEU A 112 0.92 -13.55 5.07
C LEU A 112 0.77 -12.06 4.69
N PRO A 113 1.50 -11.13 5.39
CA PRO A 113 1.57 -9.74 5.00
C PRO A 113 2.10 -9.52 3.57
N THR A 114 1.53 -8.55 2.87
CA THR A 114 2.05 -8.11 1.56
C THR A 114 3.56 -7.84 1.58
N PRO A 115 4.13 -7.07 2.55
CA PRO A 115 5.56 -6.83 2.59
C PRO A 115 6.40 -8.10 2.85
N ALA A 116 5.85 -9.10 3.54
CA ALA A 116 6.55 -10.37 3.76
C ALA A 116 6.72 -11.15 2.46
N LEU A 117 5.68 -11.22 1.63
CA LEU A 117 5.76 -11.86 0.32
C LEU A 117 6.70 -11.10 -0.61
N ALA A 118 6.60 -9.76 -0.67
CA ALA A 118 7.46 -8.93 -1.50
C ALA A 118 8.95 -9.07 -1.08
N TYR A 119 9.23 -9.06 0.22
CA TYR A 119 10.58 -9.26 0.74
C TYR A 119 11.15 -10.64 0.38
N TYR A 120 10.31 -11.68 0.47
CA TYR A 120 10.68 -13.03 0.04
C TYR A 120 11.03 -13.07 -1.44
N GLY A 121 10.21 -12.46 -2.29
CA GLY A 121 10.46 -12.34 -3.73
C GLY A 121 11.81 -11.66 -4.04
N LEU A 122 12.13 -10.57 -3.34
CA LEU A 122 13.42 -9.88 -3.47
C LEU A 122 14.59 -10.77 -3.06
N LEU A 123 14.47 -11.52 -1.96
CA LEU A 123 15.52 -12.43 -1.48
C LEU A 123 15.76 -13.60 -2.42
N GLN A 124 14.68 -14.21 -2.92
CA GLN A 124 14.75 -15.36 -3.83
C GLN A 124 14.96 -14.96 -5.29
N LYS A 125 14.85 -13.65 -5.59
CA LYS A 125 14.89 -13.09 -6.96
C LYS A 125 13.80 -13.71 -7.85
N VAL A 126 12.59 -13.85 -7.31
CA VAL A 126 11.42 -14.37 -8.02
C VAL A 126 10.30 -13.33 -8.00
N PRO A 127 9.46 -13.25 -9.04
CA PRO A 127 8.25 -12.44 -9.02
C PRO A 127 7.27 -12.97 -7.99
N THR A 128 6.38 -12.09 -7.50
CA THR A 128 5.34 -12.48 -6.54
C THR A 128 3.96 -11.98 -6.96
N VAL A 129 2.94 -12.73 -6.55
CA VAL A 129 1.53 -12.40 -6.75
C VAL A 129 0.79 -12.48 -5.42
N MET A 130 0.31 -11.35 -4.92
CA MET A 130 -0.42 -11.26 -3.66
C MET A 130 -1.90 -11.02 -3.92
N VAL A 131 -2.74 -11.92 -3.42
CA VAL A 131 -4.20 -11.77 -3.50
C VAL A 131 -4.69 -11.02 -2.27
N THR A 132 -5.07 -9.77 -2.45
CA THR A 132 -5.53 -8.90 -1.37
C THR A 132 -6.33 -7.71 -1.87
N GLY A 133 -7.34 -7.32 -1.09
CA GLY A 133 -8.04 -6.06 -1.25
C GLY A 133 -7.50 -4.95 -0.33
N SER A 134 -6.45 -5.20 0.50
CA SER A 134 -5.93 -4.24 1.48
C SER A 134 -7.04 -3.72 2.42
N HIS A 135 -7.28 -2.42 2.50
CA HIS A 135 -8.25 -1.75 3.38
C HIS A 135 -9.69 -1.65 2.82
N ILE A 136 -9.92 -2.05 1.55
CA ILE A 136 -11.25 -1.89 0.93
C ILE A 136 -12.29 -2.87 1.50
N PRO A 137 -13.61 -2.62 1.32
CA PRO A 137 -14.66 -3.49 1.84
C PRO A 137 -14.54 -4.96 1.42
N VAL A 138 -15.19 -5.86 2.17
CA VAL A 138 -15.10 -7.32 2.00
C VAL A 138 -15.68 -7.83 0.68
N ASP A 139 -16.60 -7.11 0.08
CA ASP A 139 -17.20 -7.38 -1.24
C ASP A 139 -16.26 -7.09 -2.42
N ARG A 140 -15.05 -6.62 -2.13
CA ARG A 140 -13.99 -6.33 -3.10
C ARG A 140 -12.73 -7.13 -2.79
N ASN A 141 -11.93 -7.37 -3.82
CA ASN A 141 -10.59 -7.95 -3.69
C ASN A 141 -9.66 -7.38 -4.76
N GLY A 142 -8.41 -7.87 -4.79
CA GLY A 142 -7.42 -7.46 -5.77
C GLY A 142 -6.30 -8.46 -5.90
N ILE A 143 -5.41 -8.19 -6.86
CA ILE A 143 -4.20 -8.95 -7.10
C ILE A 143 -3.08 -7.93 -7.26
N LYS A 144 -2.11 -7.93 -6.34
CA LYS A 144 -0.88 -7.12 -6.42
C LYS A 144 0.22 -7.94 -7.06
N TYR A 145 0.99 -7.30 -7.93
CA TYR A 145 2.09 -7.93 -8.66
C TYR A 145 3.41 -7.27 -8.27
N THR A 146 4.43 -8.09 -8.03
CA THR A 146 5.78 -7.62 -7.70
C THR A 146 6.79 -8.32 -8.59
N LYS A 147 7.69 -7.56 -9.20
CA LYS A 147 8.81 -8.06 -9.98
C LYS A 147 9.96 -8.48 -9.06
N LYS A 148 11.04 -9.00 -9.64
CA LYS A 148 12.25 -9.39 -8.87
C LYS A 148 12.89 -8.24 -8.11
N GLU A 149 12.72 -7.00 -8.61
CA GLU A 149 13.31 -5.78 -8.04
C GLU A 149 12.33 -4.94 -7.22
N GLY A 150 11.03 -5.26 -7.20
CA GLY A 150 10.01 -4.51 -6.46
C GLY A 150 8.65 -4.46 -7.14
N GLU A 151 7.75 -3.60 -6.66
CA GLU A 151 6.39 -3.45 -7.19
C GLU A 151 6.41 -3.09 -8.68
N ILE A 152 5.34 -3.50 -9.42
CA ILE A 152 5.12 -3.00 -10.78
C ILE A 152 4.90 -1.48 -10.76
N LEU A 153 5.50 -0.81 -11.73
CA LEU A 153 5.33 0.63 -11.95
C LEU A 153 4.32 0.89 -13.07
N LYS A 154 4.05 2.16 -13.37
CA LYS A 154 3.03 2.52 -14.37
C LYS A 154 3.35 2.07 -15.80
N HIS A 155 4.63 1.97 -16.15
CA HIS A 155 5.04 1.41 -17.43
C HIS A 155 4.82 -0.11 -17.51
N ASP A 156 5.03 -0.86 -16.42
CA ASP A 156 4.74 -2.29 -16.33
C ASP A 156 3.21 -2.54 -16.47
N GLU A 157 2.40 -1.73 -15.77
CA GLU A 157 0.95 -1.76 -15.89
C GLU A 157 0.49 -1.54 -17.34
N ALA A 158 1.08 -0.56 -18.04
CA ALA A 158 0.81 -0.31 -19.44
C ALA A 158 1.21 -1.52 -20.31
N GLY A 159 2.36 -2.13 -20.05
CA GLY A 159 2.80 -3.34 -20.74
C GLY A 159 1.88 -4.53 -20.51
N MET A 160 1.36 -4.71 -19.30
CA MET A 160 0.35 -5.75 -18.99
C MET A 160 -0.98 -5.51 -19.71
N LYS A 161 -1.45 -4.27 -19.81
CA LYS A 161 -2.69 -3.92 -20.54
C LYS A 161 -2.63 -4.27 -22.01
N CYS A 162 -1.46 -4.17 -22.63
CA CYS A 162 -1.24 -4.51 -24.02
C CYS A 162 -1.18 -6.04 -24.30
N GLN A 163 -1.27 -6.90 -23.28
CA GLN A 163 -1.21 -8.35 -23.48
C GLN A 163 -2.53 -8.93 -23.98
N SER A 164 -2.40 -10.01 -24.78
CA SER A 164 -3.51 -10.89 -25.11
C SER A 164 -3.25 -12.29 -24.55
N VAL A 165 -4.19 -12.83 -23.81
CA VAL A 165 -4.09 -14.13 -23.16
C VAL A 165 -4.96 -15.14 -23.88
N THR A 166 -4.39 -16.31 -24.23
CA THR A 166 -5.08 -17.39 -24.90
C THR A 166 -5.11 -18.63 -24.02
N PHE A 167 -6.28 -19.22 -23.85
CA PHE A 167 -6.53 -20.39 -23.02
C PHE A 167 -7.62 -21.28 -23.64
N PRO A 168 -7.76 -22.58 -23.24
CA PRO A 168 -8.86 -23.45 -23.67
C PRO A 168 -10.20 -22.86 -23.25
N ARG A 169 -11.17 -22.84 -24.17
CA ARG A 169 -12.50 -22.25 -23.87
C ARG A 169 -13.22 -23.00 -22.78
N GLU A 170 -12.99 -24.28 -22.68
CA GLU A 170 -13.58 -25.19 -21.71
C GLU A 170 -13.00 -25.06 -20.29
N LEU A 171 -11.95 -24.27 -20.13
CA LEU A 171 -11.31 -24.03 -18.83
C LEU A 171 -12.23 -23.29 -17.85
N PHE A 172 -13.16 -22.51 -18.39
CA PHE A 172 -14.12 -21.73 -17.58
C PHE A 172 -15.55 -22.02 -18.03
N ASP A 173 -16.46 -22.02 -17.08
CA ASP A 173 -17.90 -22.09 -17.31
C ASP A 173 -18.46 -20.75 -17.83
N GLU A 174 -19.80 -20.69 -18.02
CA GLU A 174 -20.48 -19.49 -18.49
C GLU A 174 -20.39 -18.30 -17.52
N LYS A 175 -20.12 -18.56 -16.25
CA LYS A 175 -19.91 -17.53 -15.20
C LYS A 175 -18.44 -17.13 -15.06
N GLY A 176 -17.55 -17.75 -15.83
CA GLY A 176 -16.11 -17.52 -15.76
C GLY A 176 -15.44 -18.22 -14.58
N MET A 177 -16.06 -19.26 -14.02
CA MET A 177 -15.48 -20.07 -12.95
C MET A 177 -14.71 -21.25 -13.52
N LEU A 178 -13.60 -21.64 -12.87
CA LEU A 178 -12.80 -22.80 -13.29
C LEU A 178 -13.66 -24.07 -13.30
N THR A 179 -13.59 -24.84 -14.39
CA THR A 179 -14.25 -26.14 -14.57
C THR A 179 -13.41 -27.31 -14.06
N VAL A 180 -12.17 -27.05 -13.68
CA VAL A 180 -11.23 -28.02 -13.14
C VAL A 180 -10.88 -27.67 -11.71
N GLU A 181 -10.66 -28.70 -10.90
CA GLU A 181 -10.16 -28.52 -9.54
C GLU A 181 -8.68 -28.14 -9.60
N VAL A 182 -8.34 -27.08 -8.85
CA VAL A 182 -6.97 -26.57 -8.77
C VAL A 182 -6.61 -26.46 -7.30
N GLU A 183 -5.62 -27.22 -6.88
CA GLU A 183 -5.04 -27.08 -5.55
C GLU A 183 -3.65 -26.44 -5.67
N PRO A 184 -3.45 -25.22 -5.11
CA PRO A 184 -2.11 -24.68 -4.98
C PRO A 184 -1.21 -25.63 -4.17
N PRO A 185 0.11 -25.61 -4.38
CA PRO A 185 1.02 -26.36 -3.52
C PRO A 185 0.79 -26.09 -2.04
N PHE A 186 1.16 -27.04 -1.16
CA PHE A 186 1.07 -26.82 0.28
C PHE A 186 1.84 -25.58 0.70
N PRO A 187 1.26 -24.72 1.57
CA PRO A 187 1.92 -23.50 2.00
C PRO A 187 3.14 -23.79 2.88
N HIS A 188 4.15 -22.93 2.80
CA HIS A 188 5.33 -22.96 3.65
C HIS A 188 5.60 -21.60 4.33
N ASN A 189 6.34 -21.64 5.45
CA ASN A 189 6.56 -20.46 6.28
C ASN A 189 7.83 -19.66 5.95
N SER A 190 8.57 -20.03 4.89
CA SER A 190 9.87 -19.41 4.59
C SER A 190 9.80 -17.88 4.43
N ALA A 191 8.73 -17.37 3.84
CA ALA A 191 8.51 -15.93 3.68
C ALA A 191 8.25 -15.24 5.04
N ILE A 192 7.41 -15.84 5.89
CA ILE A 192 7.12 -15.36 7.24
C ILE A 192 8.39 -15.36 8.10
N ASP A 193 9.16 -16.44 8.06
CA ASP A 193 10.39 -16.57 8.82
C ASP A 193 11.48 -15.59 8.35
N ALA A 194 11.63 -15.38 7.04
CA ALA A 194 12.55 -14.40 6.49
C ALA A 194 12.17 -12.97 6.93
N TYR A 195 10.89 -12.65 6.87
CA TYR A 195 10.39 -11.34 7.28
C TYR A 195 10.52 -11.09 8.78
N ARG A 196 10.27 -12.10 9.63
CA ARG A 196 10.51 -12.01 11.07
C ARG A 196 11.99 -11.77 11.36
N ARG A 197 12.90 -12.56 10.74
CA ARG A 197 14.36 -12.40 10.91
C ARG A 197 14.83 -11.02 10.46
N ARG A 198 14.30 -10.47 9.38
CA ARG A 198 14.60 -9.12 8.91
C ARG A 198 14.64 -8.09 10.05
N TYR A 199 13.65 -8.14 10.94
CA TYR A 199 13.54 -7.17 12.04
C TYR A 199 14.28 -7.60 13.29
N VAL A 200 14.19 -8.88 13.66
CA VAL A 200 14.87 -9.39 14.86
C VAL A 200 16.38 -9.25 14.72
N ASP A 201 16.94 -9.58 13.55
CA ASP A 201 18.38 -9.52 13.31
C ASP A 201 18.88 -8.06 13.22
N PHE A 202 18.09 -7.16 12.68
CA PHE A 202 18.47 -5.75 12.55
C PHE A 202 18.40 -4.98 13.87
N PHE A 203 17.27 -5.07 14.57
CA PHE A 203 17.06 -4.30 15.80
C PHE A 203 17.67 -4.95 17.03
N GLY A 204 17.92 -6.25 16.99
CA GLY A 204 18.46 -7.04 18.09
C GLY A 204 17.43 -7.46 19.12
N ASN A 205 17.70 -8.59 19.77
CA ASN A 205 16.83 -9.11 20.83
C ASN A 205 16.78 -8.13 22.02
N ASN A 206 15.61 -8.07 22.66
CA ASN A 206 15.36 -7.27 23.86
C ASN A 206 15.46 -5.74 23.70
N CYS A 207 15.51 -5.20 22.48
CA CYS A 207 15.54 -3.75 22.26
C CYS A 207 14.26 -3.03 22.76
N LEU A 208 13.14 -3.76 22.91
CA LEU A 208 11.89 -3.26 23.46
C LEU A 208 11.60 -3.72 24.90
N SER A 209 12.64 -4.21 25.63
CA SER A 209 12.45 -4.67 27.01
C SER A 209 11.86 -3.59 27.91
N GLY A 210 10.89 -3.97 28.73
CA GLY A 210 10.16 -3.07 29.62
C GLY A 210 9.09 -2.23 28.95
N LYS A 211 8.82 -2.44 27.66
CA LYS A 211 7.71 -1.80 26.95
C LYS A 211 6.51 -2.71 26.88
N LYS A 212 5.34 -2.16 27.18
CA LYS A 212 4.05 -2.84 27.10
C LYS A 212 3.30 -2.38 25.86
N ILE A 213 3.11 -3.27 24.90
CA ILE A 213 2.57 -2.94 23.57
C ILE A 213 1.29 -3.72 23.31
N GLY A 214 0.19 -2.99 23.11
CA GLY A 214 -1.05 -3.57 22.60
C GLY A 214 -0.94 -3.86 21.10
N VAL A 215 -1.37 -5.03 20.65
CA VAL A 215 -1.47 -5.36 19.23
C VAL A 215 -2.93 -5.55 18.87
N TYR A 216 -3.53 -4.55 18.25
CA TYR A 216 -4.89 -4.66 17.73
C TYR A 216 -4.87 -5.48 16.44
N GLN A 217 -5.24 -6.74 16.57
CA GLN A 217 -5.12 -7.73 15.50
C GLN A 217 -6.25 -7.62 14.47
N HIS A 218 -7.47 -7.28 14.89
CA HIS A 218 -8.71 -7.43 14.10
C HIS A 218 -8.65 -8.64 13.15
N SER A 219 -8.87 -8.47 11.85
CA SER A 219 -8.68 -9.50 10.82
C SER A 219 -7.45 -9.21 9.93
N ALA A 220 -6.45 -8.45 10.45
CA ALA A 220 -5.22 -8.22 9.73
C ALA A 220 -4.39 -9.49 9.62
N VAL A 221 -3.90 -9.78 8.41
CA VAL A 221 -3.13 -11.00 8.16
C VAL A 221 -1.82 -11.06 8.93
N GLY A 222 -1.23 -9.90 9.24
CA GLY A 222 0.01 -9.76 10.01
C GLY A 222 -0.15 -9.71 11.53
N GLY A 223 -1.38 -9.71 12.05
CA GLY A 223 -1.62 -9.50 13.49
C GLY A 223 -0.85 -10.46 14.40
N LYS A 224 -0.93 -11.77 14.14
CA LYS A 224 -0.20 -12.79 14.91
C LYS A 224 1.31 -12.71 14.72
N LEU A 225 1.75 -12.39 13.51
CA LEU A 225 3.18 -12.24 13.20
C LEU A 225 3.77 -11.02 13.93
N MET A 226 3.01 -9.93 14.02
CA MET A 226 3.43 -8.73 14.77
C MET A 226 3.59 -9.02 16.26
N VAL A 227 2.64 -9.75 16.88
CA VAL A 227 2.78 -10.25 18.27
C VAL A 227 4.11 -11.02 18.41
N THR A 228 4.37 -11.95 17.48
CA THR A 228 5.58 -12.76 17.51
C THR A 228 6.86 -11.91 17.39
N ILE A 229 6.90 -10.95 16.45
CA ILE A 229 8.08 -10.09 16.23
C ILE A 229 8.33 -9.22 17.47
N LEU A 230 7.32 -8.51 17.96
CA LEU A 230 7.48 -7.62 19.12
C LEU A 230 7.87 -8.38 20.39
N SER A 231 7.35 -9.59 20.59
CA SER A 231 7.76 -10.46 21.72
C SER A 231 9.22 -10.90 21.60
N HIS A 232 9.71 -11.23 20.39
CA HIS A 232 11.15 -11.54 20.19
C HIS A 232 12.06 -10.33 20.44
N LEU A 233 11.54 -9.13 20.22
CA LEU A 233 12.25 -7.89 20.55
C LEU A 233 12.17 -7.52 22.05
N GLY A 234 11.51 -8.34 22.86
CA GLY A 234 11.49 -8.21 24.32
C GLY A 234 10.32 -7.38 24.88
N ALA A 235 9.34 -6.98 24.07
CA ALA A 235 8.16 -6.28 24.56
C ALA A 235 7.23 -7.21 25.34
N ASP A 236 6.53 -6.67 26.34
CA ASP A 236 5.33 -7.26 26.95
C ASP A 236 4.16 -6.98 26.02
N VAL A 237 3.74 -8.00 25.25
CA VAL A 237 2.76 -7.86 24.17
C VAL A 237 1.38 -8.32 24.60
N ILE A 238 0.39 -7.45 24.43
CA ILE A 238 -1.03 -7.74 24.70
C ILE A 238 -1.77 -7.86 23.37
N PRO A 239 -2.17 -9.07 22.93
CA PRO A 239 -3.04 -9.25 21.78
C PRO A 239 -4.45 -8.71 22.07
N LEU A 240 -4.95 -7.84 21.20
CA LEU A 240 -6.23 -7.14 21.36
C LEU A 240 -7.13 -7.33 20.15
N GLY A 241 -8.45 -7.40 20.39
CA GLY A 241 -9.49 -7.24 19.38
C GLY A 241 -9.40 -8.18 18.17
N PHE A 242 -8.93 -9.42 18.33
CA PHE A 242 -8.92 -10.41 17.25
C PHE A 242 -10.33 -10.68 16.71
N SER A 243 -10.46 -10.81 15.40
CA SER A 243 -11.70 -11.12 14.71
C SER A 243 -11.49 -12.17 13.61
N GLU A 244 -12.35 -13.18 13.59
CA GLU A 244 -12.43 -14.15 12.50
C GLU A 244 -13.18 -13.59 11.28
N THR A 245 -14.04 -12.59 11.51
CA THR A 245 -14.74 -11.89 10.44
C THR A 245 -13.86 -10.77 9.91
N PHE A 246 -13.76 -10.66 8.58
CA PHE A 246 -12.97 -9.60 7.96
C PHE A 246 -13.51 -8.22 8.31
N ILE A 247 -12.65 -7.38 8.88
CA ILE A 247 -12.90 -5.99 9.26
C ILE A 247 -12.02 -5.11 8.38
N PRO A 248 -12.60 -4.29 7.49
CA PRO A 248 -11.82 -3.33 6.70
C PRO A 248 -11.36 -2.18 7.61
N VAL A 249 -10.05 -2.01 7.78
CA VAL A 249 -9.45 -0.90 8.50
C VAL A 249 -8.74 0.00 7.49
N ASP A 250 -9.21 1.24 7.38
CA ASP A 250 -8.57 2.28 6.56
C ASP A 250 -7.72 3.19 7.47
N THR A 251 -6.43 3.18 7.26
CA THR A 251 -5.48 3.93 8.08
C THR A 251 -5.53 5.45 7.86
N GLU A 252 -6.17 5.91 6.77
CA GLU A 252 -6.41 7.35 6.54
C GLU A 252 -7.78 7.81 7.09
N ALA A 253 -8.72 6.88 7.30
CA ALA A 253 -10.07 7.17 7.73
C ALA A 253 -10.52 6.15 8.79
N MET A 254 -9.94 6.30 9.99
CA MET A 254 -10.23 5.43 11.14
C MET A 254 -11.72 5.42 11.48
N ARG A 255 -12.26 4.22 11.74
CA ARG A 255 -13.63 4.09 12.21
C ARG A 255 -13.75 4.61 13.64
N PRO A 256 -14.90 5.21 14.00
CA PRO A 256 -15.14 5.68 15.37
C PRO A 256 -14.92 4.59 16.43
N GLU A 257 -15.29 3.34 16.12
CA GLU A 257 -15.14 2.19 17.00
C GLU A 257 -13.66 1.90 17.30
N ASP A 258 -12.77 2.01 16.29
CA ASP A 258 -11.33 1.78 16.44
C ASP A 258 -10.68 2.90 17.26
N ILE A 259 -11.18 4.14 17.13
CA ILE A 259 -10.72 5.29 17.94
C ILE A 259 -11.10 5.10 19.41
N VAL A 260 -12.34 4.69 19.68
CA VAL A 260 -12.82 4.44 21.04
C VAL A 260 -12.07 3.28 21.68
N SER A 261 -11.93 2.16 20.94
CA SER A 261 -11.22 0.97 21.42
C SER A 261 -9.75 1.27 21.75
N GLY A 262 -9.06 2.07 20.92
CA GLY A 262 -7.68 2.45 21.20
C GLY A 262 -7.52 3.16 22.55
N ARG A 263 -8.39 4.12 22.85
CA ARG A 263 -8.37 4.82 24.14
C ARG A 263 -8.70 3.91 25.31
N MET A 264 -9.74 3.09 25.16
CA MET A 264 -10.16 2.14 26.19
C MET A 264 -9.04 1.15 26.54
N TRP A 265 -8.41 0.55 25.55
CA TRP A 265 -7.30 -0.40 25.75
C TRP A 265 -6.05 0.26 26.33
N ALA A 266 -5.73 1.49 25.93
CA ALA A 266 -4.61 2.22 26.50
C ALA A 266 -4.79 2.45 28.01
N ASP A 267 -5.99 2.83 28.43
CA ASP A 267 -6.33 3.04 29.84
C ASP A 267 -6.38 1.70 30.61
N GLU A 268 -7.04 0.66 30.04
CA GLU A 268 -7.24 -0.64 30.70
C GLU A 268 -5.91 -1.38 30.93
N TYR A 269 -5.04 -1.40 29.92
CA TYR A 269 -3.80 -2.18 29.98
C TYR A 269 -2.56 -1.32 30.30
N ALA A 270 -2.68 -0.01 30.39
CA ALA A 270 -1.56 0.91 30.57
C ALA A 270 -0.43 0.65 29.53
N CYS A 271 -0.80 0.58 28.25
CA CYS A 271 0.14 0.36 27.16
C CYS A 271 1.05 1.58 26.93
N ASP A 272 2.32 1.36 26.59
CA ASP A 272 3.19 2.42 26.05
C ASP A 272 2.74 2.85 24.64
N ALA A 273 2.16 1.93 23.88
CA ALA A 273 1.56 2.15 22.57
C ALA A 273 0.61 1.01 22.21
N ILE A 274 -0.30 1.27 21.26
CA ILE A 274 -1.05 0.22 20.56
C ILE A 274 -0.67 0.28 19.09
N VAL A 275 -0.38 -0.86 18.51
CA VAL A 275 -0.05 -1.00 17.09
C VAL A 275 -1.08 -1.85 16.36
N SER A 276 -1.31 -1.54 15.09
CA SER A 276 -2.19 -2.27 14.20
C SER A 276 -1.76 -2.05 12.75
N THR A 277 -2.50 -2.63 11.81
CA THR A 277 -2.30 -2.42 10.38
C THR A 277 -3.63 -2.41 9.63
N ASP A 278 -3.61 -2.18 8.33
CA ASP A 278 -4.75 -2.55 7.47
C ASP A 278 -4.78 -4.07 7.20
N GLY A 279 -5.72 -4.52 6.36
CA GLY A 279 -6.03 -5.95 6.19
C GLY A 279 -4.85 -6.80 5.72
N ASP A 280 -4.01 -6.31 4.81
CA ASP A 280 -2.83 -7.01 4.28
C ASP A 280 -1.50 -6.54 4.88
N SER A 281 -1.59 -5.74 5.93
CA SER A 281 -0.49 -5.34 6.82
C SER A 281 0.66 -4.61 6.13
N ASP A 282 0.33 -3.81 5.11
CA ASP A 282 1.31 -2.93 4.45
C ASP A 282 1.23 -1.47 4.94
N ARG A 283 0.17 -1.08 5.68
CA ARG A 283 -0.03 0.25 6.23
C ARG A 283 -0.10 0.21 7.75
N PRO A 284 0.77 0.94 8.45
CA PRO A 284 0.81 0.95 9.90
C PRO A 284 -0.29 1.82 10.52
N LEU A 285 -0.72 1.41 11.69
CA LEU A 285 -1.36 2.24 12.69
C LEU A 285 -0.57 2.13 13.98
N ILE A 286 -0.24 3.24 14.59
CA ILE A 286 0.39 3.32 15.92
C ILE A 286 -0.27 4.40 16.73
N SER A 287 -0.58 4.11 17.99
CA SER A 287 -1.09 5.10 18.94
C SER A 287 0.00 5.60 19.88
N ASP A 288 -0.26 6.73 20.49
CA ASP A 288 0.46 7.16 21.69
C ASP A 288 0.00 6.34 22.93
N GLU A 289 0.60 6.61 24.08
CA GLU A 289 0.28 5.97 25.36
C GLU A 289 -1.12 6.33 25.91
N ARG A 290 -1.85 7.21 25.23
CA ARG A 290 -3.25 7.58 25.53
C ARG A 290 -4.24 6.94 24.57
N GLY A 291 -3.76 6.04 23.70
CA GLY A 291 -4.56 5.41 22.67
C GLY A 291 -5.01 6.33 21.53
N ARG A 292 -4.33 7.47 21.32
CA ARG A 292 -4.59 8.35 20.19
C ARG A 292 -3.76 7.89 19.01
N TRP A 293 -4.42 7.50 17.95
CA TRP A 293 -3.77 7.06 16.72
C TRP A 293 -3.05 8.22 16.03
N LEU A 294 -1.78 8.02 15.71
CA LEU A 294 -1.02 8.97 14.91
C LEU A 294 -1.49 8.90 13.46
N ARG A 295 -1.52 10.06 12.80
CA ARG A 295 -1.67 10.08 11.34
C ARG A 295 -0.46 9.43 10.68
N GLY A 296 -0.70 8.77 9.53
CA GLY A 296 0.34 8.05 8.82
C GLY A 296 1.51 8.91 8.36
N ASP A 297 1.25 10.17 7.98
CA ASP A 297 2.31 11.11 7.59
C ASP A 297 3.19 11.54 8.78
N LEU A 298 2.62 11.71 9.99
CA LEU A 298 3.43 11.95 11.20
C LEU A 298 4.25 10.71 11.59
N ALA A 299 3.64 9.54 11.53
CA ALA A 299 4.35 8.28 11.76
C ALA A 299 5.51 8.10 10.77
N GLY A 300 5.30 8.49 9.49
CA GLY A 300 6.33 8.49 8.46
C GLY A 300 7.51 9.41 8.77
N ILE A 301 7.26 10.63 9.29
CA ILE A 301 8.32 11.57 9.71
C ILE A 301 9.12 10.97 10.87
N LEU A 302 8.48 10.47 11.93
CA LEU A 302 9.17 9.88 13.08
C LEU A 302 9.98 8.64 12.70
N CYS A 303 9.46 7.82 11.80
CA CYS A 303 10.17 6.66 11.29
C CYS A 303 11.40 7.05 10.44
N ALA A 304 11.26 8.05 9.57
CA ALA A 304 12.36 8.58 8.77
C ALA A 304 13.45 9.22 9.64
N ASP A 305 13.07 9.92 10.69
CA ASP A 305 13.96 10.50 11.70
C ASP A 305 14.76 9.39 12.45
N TYR A 306 14.09 8.33 12.88
CA TYR A 306 14.76 7.18 13.51
C TYR A 306 15.83 6.56 12.59
N PHE A 307 15.58 6.49 11.31
CA PHE A 307 16.51 5.92 10.32
C PHE A 307 17.57 6.89 9.82
N ASP A 308 17.64 8.13 10.35
CA ASP A 308 18.57 9.19 9.92
C ASP A 308 18.51 9.41 8.39
N ALA A 309 17.30 9.51 7.84
CA ALA A 309 17.11 9.64 6.40
C ALA A 309 17.71 10.94 5.85
N ASP A 310 18.50 10.84 4.79
CA ASP A 310 18.99 12.02 4.06
C ASP A 310 17.88 12.62 3.19
N VAL A 311 17.12 11.76 2.51
CA VAL A 311 16.07 12.13 1.57
C VAL A 311 14.77 11.41 1.92
N VAL A 312 13.71 12.19 2.03
CA VAL A 312 12.34 11.70 2.20
C VAL A 312 11.56 11.95 0.92
N VAL A 313 10.94 10.89 0.39
CA VAL A 313 10.07 10.96 -0.79
C VAL A 313 8.63 10.73 -0.36
N THR A 314 7.75 11.69 -0.63
CA THR A 314 6.37 11.62 -0.14
C THR A 314 5.38 12.30 -1.09
N PRO A 315 4.12 11.83 -1.19
CA PRO A 315 3.13 12.47 -2.05
C PRO A 315 2.78 13.90 -1.62
N VAL A 316 2.28 14.67 -2.59
CA VAL A 316 1.80 16.05 -2.35
C VAL A 316 0.60 16.11 -1.38
N SER A 317 -0.02 14.99 -1.05
CA SER A 317 -1.11 14.90 -0.07
C SER A 317 -0.66 14.77 1.38
N CYS A 318 0.61 14.45 1.64
CA CYS A 318 1.16 14.46 2.99
C CYS A 318 1.36 15.89 3.49
N ASN A 319 1.24 16.08 4.80
CA ASN A 319 1.32 17.43 5.39
C ASN A 319 2.74 18.02 5.30
N THR A 320 2.83 19.33 5.53
CA THR A 320 4.09 20.09 5.44
C THR A 320 4.95 20.02 6.70
N ALA A 321 4.56 19.27 7.71
CA ALA A 321 5.40 19.05 8.89
C ALA A 321 6.76 18.45 8.51
N VAL A 322 6.83 17.69 7.42
CA VAL A 322 8.07 17.07 6.94
C VAL A 322 9.12 18.11 6.54
N GLU A 323 8.76 19.13 5.77
CA GLU A 323 9.67 20.23 5.42
C GLU A 323 9.92 21.16 6.61
N LYS A 324 8.84 21.49 7.34
CA LYS A 324 8.90 22.43 8.46
C LYS A 324 9.68 21.89 9.66
N SER A 325 9.83 20.56 9.78
CA SER A 325 10.65 19.93 10.83
C SER A 325 12.14 20.23 10.71
N GLY A 326 12.62 20.48 9.49
CA GLY A 326 14.06 20.68 9.23
C GLY A 326 14.92 19.45 9.46
N LEU A 327 14.32 18.26 9.67
CA LEU A 327 15.05 17.02 9.99
C LEU A 327 15.79 16.43 8.79
N PHE A 328 15.32 16.66 7.59
CA PHE A 328 15.81 16.00 6.38
C PHE A 328 16.52 16.98 5.45
N LYS A 329 17.59 16.53 4.79
CA LYS A 329 18.32 17.36 3.83
C LYS A 329 17.48 17.73 2.61
N THR A 330 16.64 16.78 2.16
CA THR A 330 15.81 16.95 0.98
C THR A 330 14.47 16.23 1.16
N VAL A 331 13.39 16.92 0.82
CA VAL A 331 12.05 16.34 0.69
C VAL A 331 11.63 16.41 -0.77
N ILE A 332 11.28 15.27 -1.36
CA ILE A 332 10.82 15.16 -2.74
C ILE A 332 9.33 14.87 -2.73
N ARG A 333 8.55 15.77 -3.37
CA ARG A 333 7.10 15.62 -3.52
C ARG A 333 6.75 14.92 -4.82
N THR A 334 5.92 13.88 -4.72
CA THR A 334 5.48 13.07 -5.87
C THR A 334 3.96 13.14 -6.05
N LYS A 335 3.47 12.53 -7.14
CA LYS A 335 2.06 12.17 -7.26
C LYS A 335 1.67 11.16 -6.17
N ILE A 336 0.35 11.05 -5.91
CA ILE A 336 -0.20 10.12 -4.92
C ILE A 336 -0.14 8.69 -5.46
N GLY A 337 0.51 7.81 -4.72
CA GLY A 337 0.61 6.38 -4.98
C GLY A 337 2.05 5.85 -4.89
N SER A 338 2.19 4.62 -4.34
CA SER A 338 3.50 3.99 -4.12
C SER A 338 4.40 3.91 -5.37
N PRO A 339 3.90 3.68 -6.61
CA PRO A 339 4.76 3.68 -7.78
C PRO A 339 5.54 4.98 -7.98
N PHE A 340 4.90 6.13 -7.74
CA PHE A 340 5.56 7.44 -7.87
C PHE A 340 6.55 7.70 -6.73
N VAL A 341 6.25 7.21 -5.53
CA VAL A 341 7.19 7.28 -4.40
C VAL A 341 8.43 6.44 -4.71
N ILE A 342 8.24 5.22 -5.25
CA ILE A 342 9.33 4.32 -5.65
C ILE A 342 10.20 4.98 -6.73
N GLU A 343 9.59 5.54 -7.78
CA GLU A 343 10.32 6.28 -8.84
C GLU A 343 11.12 7.45 -8.26
N GLY A 344 10.52 8.22 -7.35
CA GLY A 344 11.21 9.32 -6.65
C GLY A 344 12.40 8.84 -5.81
N MET A 345 12.26 7.71 -5.11
CA MET A 345 13.36 7.12 -4.34
C MET A 345 14.48 6.61 -5.25
N GLN A 346 14.15 5.96 -6.37
CA GLN A 346 15.14 5.54 -7.36
C GLN A 346 15.92 6.73 -7.93
N HIS A 347 15.23 7.83 -8.25
CA HIS A 347 15.85 9.06 -8.70
C HIS A 347 16.78 9.64 -7.62
N ALA A 348 16.36 9.75 -6.37
CA ALA A 348 17.18 10.25 -5.27
C ALA A 348 18.47 9.41 -5.08
N ARG A 349 18.36 8.08 -5.18
CA ARG A 349 19.51 7.19 -5.15
C ARG A 349 20.48 7.42 -6.33
N ALA A 350 19.94 7.57 -7.53
CA ALA A 350 20.75 7.86 -8.72
C ALA A 350 21.51 9.18 -8.59
N MET A 351 20.98 10.15 -7.83
CA MET A 351 21.63 11.41 -7.50
C MET A 351 22.63 11.31 -6.32
N GLY A 352 22.86 10.11 -5.79
CA GLY A 352 23.89 9.84 -4.77
C GLY A 352 23.43 9.98 -3.33
N ALA A 353 22.12 10.06 -3.05
CA ALA A 353 21.61 10.01 -1.68
C ALA A 353 21.89 8.65 -1.03
N ARG A 354 22.34 8.66 0.24
CA ARG A 354 22.75 7.44 0.96
C ARG A 354 21.59 6.76 1.64
N CYS A 355 20.83 7.49 2.47
CA CYS A 355 19.66 6.99 3.17
C CYS A 355 18.40 7.60 2.57
N VAL A 356 17.69 6.83 1.75
CA VAL A 356 16.49 7.24 1.04
C VAL A 356 15.31 6.43 1.53
N VAL A 357 14.29 7.12 2.02
CA VAL A 357 13.03 6.51 2.43
C VAL A 357 11.85 7.21 1.76
N GLY A 358 10.73 6.52 1.71
CA GLY A 358 9.48 7.12 1.24
C GLY A 358 8.31 6.73 2.14
N TYR A 359 7.26 7.57 2.17
CA TYR A 359 6.03 7.23 2.86
C TYR A 359 4.81 7.93 2.25
N GLU A 360 3.64 7.39 2.52
CA GLU A 360 2.35 7.93 2.09
C GLU A 360 1.52 8.41 3.29
N ALA A 361 0.47 9.19 3.06
CA ALA A 361 -0.45 9.67 4.10
C ALA A 361 -1.15 8.53 4.88
N ASN A 362 -1.28 7.36 4.24
CA ASN A 362 -1.80 6.15 4.87
C ASN A 362 -0.82 5.47 5.83
N GLY A 363 0.40 6.02 6.00
CA GLY A 363 1.46 5.50 6.84
C GLY A 363 2.36 4.46 6.18
N GLY A 364 1.98 3.93 5.02
CA GLY A 364 2.80 2.96 4.29
C GLY A 364 4.20 3.52 4.05
N PHE A 365 5.23 2.87 4.61
CA PHE A 365 6.61 3.31 4.61
C PHE A 365 7.46 2.41 3.72
N LEU A 366 8.34 3.01 2.93
CA LEU A 366 9.18 2.31 1.96
C LEU A 366 10.65 2.62 2.25
N ILE A 367 11.49 1.58 2.26
CA ILE A 367 12.94 1.70 2.44
C ILE A 367 13.60 1.61 1.06
N GLY A 368 14.05 2.76 0.54
CA GLY A 368 14.61 2.87 -0.81
C GLY A 368 16.09 2.50 -0.92
N SER A 369 16.84 2.50 0.17
CA SER A 369 18.26 2.13 0.23
C SER A 369 18.52 1.23 1.43
N ASP A 370 19.62 0.48 1.43
CA ASP A 370 20.06 -0.22 2.63
C ASP A 370 20.34 0.81 3.75
N ILE A 371 19.95 0.47 4.97
CA ILE A 371 20.17 1.29 6.17
C ILE A 371 21.16 0.57 7.08
N ASP A 372 22.29 1.20 7.36
CA ASP A 372 23.27 0.72 8.34
C ASP A 372 23.03 1.44 9.68
N ARG A 373 22.82 0.66 10.73
CA ARG A 373 22.72 1.17 12.08
C ARG A 373 23.52 0.28 13.02
N ASN A 374 24.58 0.83 13.59
CA ASN A 374 25.50 0.12 14.50
C ASN A 374 26.11 -1.17 13.88
N GLY A 375 26.35 -1.18 12.58
CA GLY A 375 26.90 -2.33 11.86
C GLY A 375 25.88 -3.39 11.44
N ASN A 376 24.60 -3.23 11.81
CA ASN A 376 23.51 -4.05 11.31
C ASN A 376 22.88 -3.41 10.07
N ILE A 377 22.61 -4.20 9.04
CA ILE A 377 22.08 -3.70 7.76
C ILE A 377 20.63 -4.13 7.58
N LEU A 378 19.73 -3.15 7.54
CA LEU A 378 18.36 -3.35 7.07
C LEU A 378 18.32 -3.16 5.55
N LYS A 379 18.13 -4.24 4.83
CA LYS A 379 18.09 -4.21 3.38
C LYS A 379 16.94 -3.35 2.86
N ALA A 380 17.13 -2.70 1.72
CA ALA A 380 16.06 -1.98 1.03
C ALA A 380 14.82 -2.86 0.84
N LEU A 381 13.65 -2.25 0.99
CA LEU A 381 12.35 -2.87 0.73
C LEU A 381 11.45 -1.80 0.09
N PRO A 382 11.46 -1.68 -1.26
CA PRO A 382 10.70 -0.65 -1.97
C PRO A 382 9.23 -1.07 -2.14
N THR A 383 8.60 -1.45 -1.04
CA THR A 383 7.15 -1.65 -0.90
C THR A 383 6.74 -1.14 0.48
N ARG A 384 5.46 -0.84 0.64
CA ARG A 384 4.93 -0.38 1.93
C ARG A 384 5.10 -1.46 3.00
N ASP A 385 5.52 -1.04 4.19
CA ASP A 385 5.77 -1.92 5.31
C ASP A 385 5.37 -1.27 6.64
N ALA A 386 4.58 -1.97 7.42
CA ALA A 386 4.07 -1.48 8.70
C ALA A 386 5.00 -1.76 9.88
N VAL A 387 5.61 -2.94 9.93
CA VAL A 387 6.36 -3.42 11.10
C VAL A 387 7.58 -2.54 11.38
N GLY A 388 8.30 -2.14 10.33
CA GLY A 388 9.44 -1.23 10.46
C GLY A 388 9.08 0.09 11.11
N VAL A 389 7.90 0.64 10.80
CA VAL A 389 7.39 1.90 11.38
C VAL A 389 7.11 1.76 12.87
N HIS A 390 6.44 0.68 13.26
CA HIS A 390 6.11 0.44 14.66
C HIS A 390 7.38 0.36 15.52
N ILE A 391 8.34 -0.45 15.10
CA ILE A 391 9.57 -0.65 15.86
C ILE A 391 10.40 0.65 15.89
N ALA A 392 10.54 1.33 14.76
CA ALA A 392 11.30 2.58 14.66
C ALA A 392 10.78 3.66 15.61
N ILE A 393 9.46 3.88 15.66
CA ILE A 393 8.85 4.90 16.53
C ILE A 393 9.01 4.51 18.02
N LEU A 394 8.81 3.23 18.37
CA LEU A 394 9.01 2.74 19.73
C LEU A 394 10.47 2.94 20.18
N LEU A 395 11.43 2.64 19.32
CA LEU A 395 12.86 2.80 19.63
C LEU A 395 13.26 4.27 19.69
N LEU A 396 12.72 5.13 18.81
CA LEU A 396 12.93 6.58 18.88
C LEU A 396 12.46 7.14 20.23
N ALA A 397 11.30 6.69 20.72
CA ALA A 397 10.78 7.06 22.03
C ALA A 397 11.71 6.61 23.17
N ILE A 398 12.27 5.40 23.09
CA ILE A 398 13.24 4.88 24.07
C ILE A 398 14.53 5.70 24.04
N GLU A 399 15.12 5.91 22.87
CA GLU A 399 16.40 6.61 22.68
C GLU A 399 16.33 8.08 23.17
N ARG A 400 15.21 8.76 22.85
CA ARG A 400 14.98 10.14 23.29
C ARG A 400 14.45 10.25 24.73
N LYS A 401 14.10 9.14 25.36
CA LYS A 401 13.44 9.10 26.68
C LYS A 401 12.17 9.94 26.71
N ARG A 402 11.36 9.81 25.67
CA ARG A 402 10.09 10.50 25.46
C ARG A 402 8.95 9.51 25.32
N LYS A 403 7.75 9.97 25.61
CA LYS A 403 6.52 9.29 25.21
C LYS A 403 6.23 9.55 23.72
N ILE A 404 5.46 8.68 23.08
CA ILE A 404 5.09 8.88 21.67
C ILE A 404 4.29 10.17 21.48
N SER A 405 3.42 10.52 22.43
CA SER A 405 2.68 11.79 22.40
C SER A 405 3.61 13.02 22.45
N GLU A 406 4.73 12.94 23.16
CA GLU A 406 5.72 14.01 23.24
C GLU A 406 6.51 14.12 21.93
N LEU A 407 6.91 13.00 21.33
CA LEU A 407 7.55 12.99 19.99
C LEU A 407 6.65 13.63 18.92
N ALA A 408 5.37 13.30 18.94
CA ALA A 408 4.41 13.88 18.00
C ALA A 408 4.22 15.40 18.25
N ALA A 409 4.28 15.84 19.51
CA ALA A 409 4.15 17.26 19.88
C ALA A 409 5.41 18.09 19.55
N GLU A 410 6.58 17.47 19.44
CA GLU A 410 7.83 18.12 19.00
C GLU A 410 7.83 18.46 17.50
N LEU A 411 7.00 17.77 16.70
CA LEU A 411 6.86 18.07 15.28
C LEU A 411 6.04 19.35 15.05
N PRO A 412 6.30 20.08 13.96
CA PRO A 412 5.45 21.19 13.56
C PRO A 412 3.99 20.78 13.49
N GLN A 413 3.14 21.51 14.19
CA GLN A 413 1.71 21.17 14.27
C GLN A 413 1.03 21.49 12.95
N ARG A 414 0.78 20.46 12.16
CA ARG A 414 0.09 20.54 10.88
C ARG A 414 -0.99 19.47 10.82
N TYR A 415 -2.23 19.91 10.69
CA TYR A 415 -3.42 19.04 10.68
C TYR A 415 -3.99 18.98 9.29
N THR A 416 -4.28 17.79 8.81
CA THR A 416 -4.83 17.55 7.48
C THR A 416 -6.19 16.87 7.57
N VAL A 417 -7.16 17.39 6.83
CA VAL A 417 -8.49 16.80 6.67
C VAL A 417 -8.74 16.53 5.19
N SER A 418 -9.26 15.36 4.86
CA SER A 418 -9.60 14.98 3.49
C SER A 418 -11.06 14.61 3.36
N ASN A 419 -11.68 15.02 2.25
CA ASN A 419 -13.05 14.65 1.90
C ASN A 419 -13.21 14.53 0.38
N ARG A 420 -14.36 14.04 -0.09
CA ARG A 420 -14.62 13.84 -1.51
C ARG A 420 -16.08 14.03 -1.87
N LEU A 421 -16.32 14.57 -3.06
CA LEU A 421 -17.61 14.55 -3.73
C LEU A 421 -17.68 13.30 -4.61
N LYS A 422 -18.59 12.39 -4.28
CA LYS A 422 -18.90 11.22 -5.11
C LYS A 422 -19.81 11.62 -6.27
N ASN A 423 -19.77 10.83 -7.35
CA ASN A 423 -20.56 11.08 -8.57
C ASN A 423 -20.30 12.48 -9.17
N PHE A 424 -19.04 12.91 -9.12
CA PHE A 424 -18.59 14.14 -9.77
C PHE A 424 -17.88 13.78 -11.08
N PRO A 425 -18.37 14.20 -12.26
CA PRO A 425 -17.79 13.82 -13.54
C PRO A 425 -16.31 14.24 -13.62
N THR A 426 -15.44 13.28 -13.98
CA THR A 426 -13.98 13.50 -14.04
C THR A 426 -13.61 14.63 -15.00
N GLU A 427 -14.23 14.66 -16.19
CA GLU A 427 -14.02 15.71 -17.19
C GLU A 427 -14.30 17.10 -16.63
N ARG A 428 -15.33 17.23 -15.82
CA ARG A 428 -15.73 18.49 -15.21
C ARG A 428 -14.75 18.92 -14.11
N SER A 429 -14.31 17.99 -13.27
CA SER A 429 -13.29 18.29 -12.27
C SER A 429 -11.97 18.69 -12.91
N MET A 430 -11.57 18.03 -14.00
CA MET A 430 -10.39 18.40 -14.78
C MET A 430 -10.53 19.77 -15.44
N ALA A 431 -11.68 20.08 -16.01
CA ALA A 431 -11.96 21.40 -16.59
C ALA A 431 -11.83 22.51 -15.53
N LYS A 432 -12.36 22.29 -14.32
CA LYS A 432 -12.23 23.25 -13.22
C LYS A 432 -10.79 23.45 -12.75
N ILE A 433 -10.00 22.40 -12.69
CA ILE A 433 -8.57 22.52 -12.41
C ILE A 433 -7.88 23.33 -13.53
N ALA A 434 -8.19 23.06 -14.79
CA ALA A 434 -7.60 23.76 -15.93
C ALA A 434 -7.99 25.26 -15.97
N GLU A 435 -9.20 25.63 -15.54
CA GLU A 435 -9.59 27.04 -15.38
C GLU A 435 -8.78 27.78 -14.32
N LEU A 436 -8.35 27.09 -13.25
CA LEU A 436 -7.60 27.65 -12.13
C LEU A 436 -6.07 27.53 -12.29
N SER A 437 -5.61 26.72 -13.25
CA SER A 437 -4.20 26.43 -13.45
C SER A 437 -3.91 26.25 -14.93
N THR A 438 -3.53 27.33 -15.57
CA THR A 438 -3.22 27.42 -17.00
C THR A 438 -1.72 27.23 -17.29
N GLY A 439 -0.89 27.22 -16.23
CA GLY A 439 0.57 27.20 -16.30
C GLY A 439 1.23 28.60 -16.31
N ASP A 440 0.43 29.67 -16.22
CA ASP A 440 0.88 31.03 -16.01
C ASP A 440 0.63 31.42 -14.55
N GLU A 441 1.68 31.39 -13.72
CA GLU A 441 1.54 31.61 -12.26
C GLU A 441 0.79 32.89 -11.91
N GLY A 442 0.96 33.98 -12.66
CA GLY A 442 0.31 35.24 -12.37
C GLY A 442 -1.18 35.25 -12.71
N LYS A 443 -1.60 34.55 -13.76
CA LYS A 443 -3.00 34.36 -14.11
C LYS A 443 -3.65 33.36 -13.17
N ASP A 444 -2.96 32.28 -12.87
CA ASP A 444 -3.41 31.21 -12.01
C ASP A 444 -3.66 31.74 -10.59
N ALA A 445 -2.72 32.52 -10.02
CA ALA A 445 -2.92 33.15 -8.71
C ALA A 445 -4.17 34.04 -8.67
N LYS A 446 -4.39 34.87 -9.72
CA LYS A 446 -5.59 35.72 -9.81
C LYS A 446 -6.88 34.90 -9.93
N ALA A 447 -6.88 33.83 -10.73
CA ALA A 447 -8.03 32.95 -10.90
C ALA A 447 -8.37 32.23 -9.58
N ILE A 448 -7.37 31.73 -8.87
CA ILE A 448 -7.52 31.09 -7.56
C ILE A 448 -8.00 32.10 -6.52
N GLU A 449 -7.40 33.28 -6.45
CA GLU A 449 -7.81 34.33 -5.52
C GLU A 449 -9.24 34.83 -5.74
N ALA A 450 -9.70 34.88 -6.99
CA ALA A 450 -11.09 35.22 -7.29
C ALA A 450 -12.11 34.26 -6.65
N VAL A 451 -11.71 33.00 -6.44
CA VAL A 451 -12.58 31.98 -5.83
C VAL A 451 -12.38 31.89 -4.31
N PHE A 452 -11.13 31.95 -3.85
CA PHE A 452 -10.76 31.53 -2.51
C PHE A 452 -10.28 32.65 -1.57
N SER A 453 -9.90 33.84 -2.09
CA SER A 453 -9.27 34.89 -1.27
C SER A 453 -10.14 35.44 -0.14
N ALA A 454 -11.47 35.43 -0.32
CA ALA A 454 -12.40 35.82 0.74
C ALA A 454 -12.33 34.92 1.99
N TYR A 455 -11.80 33.71 1.86
CA TYR A 455 -11.70 32.72 2.95
C TYR A 455 -10.27 32.50 3.44
N PHE A 456 -9.28 32.58 2.54
CA PHE A 456 -7.91 32.10 2.81
C PHE A 456 -6.83 33.15 2.52
N GLY A 457 -7.17 34.27 1.91
CA GLY A 457 -6.21 35.35 1.59
C GLY A 457 -5.48 35.13 0.25
N LYS A 458 -4.26 35.64 0.16
CA LYS A 458 -3.48 35.64 -1.07
C LYS A 458 -2.78 34.31 -1.31
N VAL A 459 -2.62 33.94 -2.57
CA VAL A 459 -1.85 32.78 -3.00
C VAL A 459 -0.35 33.04 -2.77
N ALA A 460 0.32 32.10 -2.10
CA ALA A 460 1.77 32.10 -1.88
C ALA A 460 2.50 31.06 -2.75
N GLY A 461 1.81 30.01 -3.17
CA GLY A 461 2.40 28.98 -4.03
C GLY A 461 1.36 28.07 -4.67
N ILE A 462 1.71 27.56 -5.85
CA ILE A 462 0.88 26.63 -6.63
C ILE A 462 1.71 25.41 -6.97
N ASN A 463 1.16 24.21 -6.77
CA ASN A 463 1.80 22.96 -7.15
C ASN A 463 0.80 22.08 -7.92
N THR A 464 1.18 21.70 -9.14
CA THR A 464 0.36 20.93 -10.08
C THR A 464 0.85 19.50 -10.28
N THR A 465 1.68 19.00 -9.38
CA THR A 465 2.24 17.64 -9.47
C THR A 465 1.14 16.57 -9.57
N ASP A 466 0.04 16.72 -8.79
CA ASP A 466 -1.11 15.80 -8.84
C ASP A 466 -2.41 16.56 -8.50
N GLY A 467 -3.06 17.12 -9.49
CA GLY A 467 -4.17 18.06 -9.31
C GLY A 467 -3.69 19.48 -9.05
N LEU A 468 -4.39 20.23 -8.21
CA LEU A 468 -4.08 21.63 -7.89
C LEU A 468 -3.91 21.79 -6.36
N ARG A 469 -2.68 21.92 -5.91
CA ARG A 469 -2.33 22.21 -4.51
C ARG A 469 -1.93 23.68 -4.38
N ILE A 470 -2.66 24.39 -3.55
CA ILE A 470 -2.55 25.83 -3.33
C ILE A 470 -2.06 26.07 -1.91
N THR A 471 -1.01 26.86 -1.75
CA THR A 471 -0.54 27.37 -0.47
C THR A 471 -0.90 28.85 -0.38
N PHE A 472 -1.55 29.27 0.70
CA PHE A 472 -1.89 30.67 0.96
C PHE A 472 -0.84 31.34 1.85
N SER A 473 -0.87 32.66 1.90
CA SER A 473 0.11 33.47 2.64
C SER A 473 0.11 33.26 4.15
N ASN A 474 -0.93 32.66 4.71
CA ASN A 474 -1.05 32.25 6.09
C ASN A 474 -0.68 30.78 6.31
N ASP A 475 0.03 30.14 5.36
CA ASP A 475 0.42 28.73 5.37
C ASP A 475 -0.75 27.71 5.33
N GLU A 476 -1.98 28.15 5.13
CA GLU A 476 -3.10 27.26 4.89
C GLU A 476 -2.99 26.63 3.49
N ILE A 477 -3.38 25.38 3.36
CA ILE A 477 -3.24 24.64 2.11
C ILE A 477 -4.56 23.99 1.73
N ILE A 478 -4.88 24.08 0.44
CA ILE A 478 -5.96 23.34 -0.22
C ILE A 478 -5.35 22.53 -1.35
N HIS A 479 -5.74 21.27 -1.45
CA HIS A 479 -5.35 20.45 -2.58
C HIS A 479 -6.61 19.82 -3.20
N LEU A 480 -6.92 20.22 -4.42
CA LEU A 480 -8.05 19.76 -5.21
C LEU A 480 -7.58 18.72 -6.24
N ARG A 481 -8.15 17.52 -6.21
CA ARG A 481 -7.68 16.41 -7.04
C ARG A 481 -8.83 15.62 -7.66
N PRO A 482 -8.93 15.60 -9.00
CA PRO A 482 -9.78 14.63 -9.70
C PRO A 482 -9.30 13.20 -9.40
N SER A 483 -10.21 12.27 -9.15
CA SER A 483 -9.84 10.86 -9.00
C SER A 483 -9.60 10.22 -10.37
N GLY A 484 -8.49 9.50 -10.51
CA GLY A 484 -8.21 8.74 -11.73
C GLY A 484 -9.01 7.44 -11.89
N ASN A 485 -9.64 6.95 -10.80
CA ASN A 485 -10.23 5.61 -10.77
C ASN A 485 -11.75 5.61 -10.51
N ALA A 486 -12.34 6.76 -10.23
CA ALA A 486 -13.77 6.90 -9.94
C ALA A 486 -14.24 8.32 -10.26
N PRO A 487 -15.52 8.55 -10.55
CA PRO A 487 -16.08 9.89 -10.72
C PRO A 487 -16.16 10.60 -9.36
N GLU A 488 -15.01 10.95 -8.82
CA GLU A 488 -14.86 11.63 -7.52
C GLU A 488 -13.96 12.86 -7.67
N PHE A 489 -14.29 13.91 -6.94
CA PHE A 489 -13.46 15.09 -6.80
C PHE A 489 -13.05 15.26 -5.33
N ARG A 490 -11.76 15.19 -5.03
CA ARG A 490 -11.21 15.14 -3.69
C ARG A 490 -10.66 16.50 -3.27
N CYS A 491 -10.85 16.82 -2.00
CA CYS A 491 -10.26 17.99 -1.33
C CYS A 491 -9.47 17.55 -0.11
N TYR A 492 -8.21 17.95 -0.05
CA TYR A 492 -7.38 17.86 1.14
C TYR A 492 -7.13 19.28 1.63
N ALA A 493 -7.30 19.50 2.93
CA ALA A 493 -7.08 20.77 3.59
C ALA A 493 -6.01 20.61 4.67
N GLU A 494 -5.16 21.61 4.85
CA GLU A 494 -4.11 21.60 5.87
C GLU A 494 -4.02 22.95 6.57
N ALA A 495 -3.94 22.91 7.91
CA ALA A 495 -3.80 24.10 8.77
C ALA A 495 -3.02 23.80 10.06
N ASP A 496 -2.77 24.82 10.87
CA ASP A 496 -2.04 24.71 12.14
C ASP A 496 -2.91 24.14 13.29
N THR A 497 -4.23 24.04 13.10
CA THR A 497 -5.15 23.41 14.05
C THR A 497 -6.13 22.49 13.35
N GLU A 498 -6.58 21.47 14.06
CA GLU A 498 -7.56 20.50 13.55
C GLU A 498 -8.87 21.17 13.16
N ASN A 499 -9.43 21.99 14.04
CA ASN A 499 -10.66 22.74 13.80
C ASN A 499 -10.56 23.61 12.53
N ARG A 500 -9.39 24.27 12.31
CA ARG A 500 -9.21 25.09 11.12
C ARG A 500 -9.10 24.26 9.85
N ALA A 501 -8.42 23.11 9.88
CA ALA A 501 -8.35 22.20 8.75
C ALA A 501 -9.75 21.65 8.37
N GLU A 502 -10.60 21.35 9.37
CA GLU A 502 -11.99 20.95 9.16
C GLU A 502 -12.82 22.06 8.53
N GLU A 503 -12.68 23.29 9.02
CA GLU A 503 -13.37 24.46 8.50
C GLU A 503 -12.98 24.73 7.03
N ILE A 504 -11.67 24.71 6.71
CA ILE A 504 -11.17 24.86 5.35
C ILE A 504 -11.78 23.79 4.44
N ASN A 505 -11.72 22.53 4.89
CA ASN A 505 -12.25 21.41 4.10
C ASN A 505 -13.76 21.59 3.82
N LYS A 506 -14.54 21.98 4.84
CA LYS A 506 -15.97 22.24 4.71
C LYS A 506 -16.27 23.37 3.70
N ILE A 507 -15.53 24.47 3.76
CA ILE A 507 -15.66 25.59 2.83
C ILE A 507 -15.38 25.12 1.41
N CYS A 508 -14.24 24.42 1.20
CA CYS A 508 -13.85 23.92 -0.12
C CYS A 508 -14.86 22.93 -0.68
N MET A 509 -15.37 22.00 0.14
CA MET A 509 -16.41 21.06 -0.28
C MET A 509 -17.68 21.78 -0.73
N GLY A 510 -18.08 22.86 -0.04
CA GLY A 510 -19.20 23.68 -0.45
C GLY A 510 -18.98 24.44 -1.76
N ILE A 511 -17.75 24.90 -2.02
CA ILE A 511 -17.38 25.54 -3.30
C ILE A 511 -17.39 24.51 -4.43
N MET A 512 -16.75 23.36 -4.22
CA MET A 512 -16.68 22.28 -5.20
C MET A 512 -18.07 21.73 -5.56
N ASP A 513 -18.98 21.64 -4.60
CA ASP A 513 -20.34 21.16 -4.86
C ASP A 513 -21.13 22.09 -5.79
N LYS A 514 -20.92 23.42 -5.67
CA LYS A 514 -21.48 24.38 -6.61
C LYS A 514 -20.97 24.18 -8.05
N TRP A 515 -19.76 23.66 -8.21
CA TRP A 515 -19.20 23.35 -9.52
C TRP A 515 -19.80 22.10 -10.17
N ARG A 516 -20.61 21.35 -9.44
CA ARG A 516 -21.35 20.18 -9.96
C ARG A 516 -22.45 20.58 -10.94
N GLN A 517 -23.03 21.75 -10.74
CA GLN A 517 -24.06 22.26 -11.62
C GLN A 517 -23.47 22.92 -12.89
N PRO A 518 -24.20 22.88 -14.04
CA PRO A 518 -23.73 23.46 -15.30
C PRO A 518 -23.53 24.97 -15.22
#